data_6225f503074dea32f7bc73a3c29db2cb
#
_entry.id   6225f503074dea32f7bc73a3c29db2cb
#
_cell.length_a   1.000
_cell.length_b   1.000
_cell.length_c   1.000
_cell.angle_alpha   90.00
_cell.angle_beta   90.00
_cell.angle_gamma   90.00
#
_symmetry.space_group_name_H-M   'P 1'
#
loop_
_entity.id
_entity.type
_entity.pdbx_description
1 polymer ?
#
loop_
_entity_poly.entity_id
_entity_poly.type
_entity_poly.pdbx_seq_one_letter_code
_entity_poly.pdbx_strand_id
1 'polypeptide(L)'
;MWRKLPLKRHYDVIIVGAGVHGLATAYYLGRLGIKNVAVLDKGYIGGGASARSTAILRANYLTPQGILFFRESLKLYGDLAQELDYNLMFTRSGRFDLGHTESAVFGLRMRSQFNQMYGVDSRLIGPDEIKKLIPVLDTRQGKHLPVMAALYHPPGGVIRHDAVVWAYARGADRMGTEIHPFTEVVGINKQNSKITGVETTNGPISAGIVVSATAGWSSTVAALAEVDLPIVTHPLQAFVTEPLKPYIDATISSANLHVYAYQTDRGEVVIGGGVNHYPSYSQRSTLDMVEALAGHVLELLPALRDVNVMRQWAGLCDMTPDYAPIMGKVDGLDDFFISCGWGTWGFKAAPIAGKCMAELISTGRTPQLIEPFSLSRFREGKLVNERAAAPAAAIH
;
A
#
# COMPACT_ATOMS: atom_id res chain seq x y z
N MET A 1 -22.93 -5.06 7.65
CA MET A 1 -22.18 -6.02 8.51
C MET A 1 -21.94 -7.28 7.68
N TRP A 2 -20.74 -7.87 7.73
CA TRP A 2 -20.46 -9.13 7.03
C TRP A 2 -21.21 -10.29 7.68
N ARG A 3 -21.65 -11.28 6.86
CA ARG A 3 -22.38 -12.44 7.41
C ARG A 3 -21.46 -13.28 8.32
N LYS A 4 -22.01 -13.82 9.39
CA LYS A 4 -21.31 -14.78 10.24
C LYS A 4 -21.47 -16.17 9.64
N LEU A 5 -20.35 -16.84 9.43
CA LEU A 5 -20.31 -18.25 9.03
C LEU A 5 -19.70 -19.06 10.17
N PRO A 6 -20.11 -20.32 10.38
CA PRO A 6 -19.42 -21.20 11.31
C PRO A 6 -18.02 -21.53 10.75
N LEU A 7 -17.02 -21.51 11.63
CA LEU A 7 -15.67 -21.94 11.26
C LEU A 7 -15.64 -23.45 11.01
N LYS A 8 -15.07 -23.85 9.89
CA LYS A 8 -14.75 -25.25 9.64
C LYS A 8 -13.53 -25.67 10.45
N ARG A 9 -13.40 -26.97 10.68
CA ARG A 9 -12.22 -27.54 11.36
C ARG A 9 -10.97 -27.61 10.46
N HIS A 10 -11.15 -27.50 9.14
CA HIS A 10 -10.08 -27.60 8.14
C HIS A 10 -10.35 -26.70 6.93
N TYR A 11 -9.27 -26.04 6.47
CA TYR A 11 -9.22 -25.35 5.20
C TYR A 11 -7.95 -25.75 4.43
N ASP A 12 -7.98 -25.69 3.10
CA ASP A 12 -6.78 -25.94 2.28
C ASP A 12 -5.79 -24.76 2.43
N VAL A 13 -6.34 -23.53 2.48
CA VAL A 13 -5.56 -22.30 2.67
C VAL A 13 -6.22 -21.42 3.73
N ILE A 14 -5.43 -20.98 4.71
CA ILE A 14 -5.81 -19.92 5.65
C ILE A 14 -4.99 -18.67 5.32
N ILE A 15 -5.67 -17.55 5.13
CA ILE A 15 -5.07 -16.23 4.96
C ILE A 15 -5.32 -15.42 6.22
N VAL A 16 -4.24 -14.99 6.88
CA VAL A 16 -4.31 -14.12 8.07
C VAL A 16 -4.24 -12.68 7.63
N GLY A 17 -5.34 -11.94 7.85
CA GLY A 17 -5.52 -10.55 7.49
C GLY A 17 -6.53 -10.34 6.35
N ALA A 18 -7.70 -9.76 6.69
CA ALA A 18 -8.73 -9.35 5.73
C ALA A 18 -8.51 -7.90 5.22
N GLY A 19 -7.26 -7.51 5.06
CA GLY A 19 -6.86 -6.32 4.33
C GLY A 19 -6.88 -6.55 2.81
N VAL A 20 -6.60 -5.51 2.03
CA VAL A 20 -6.65 -5.57 0.57
C VAL A 20 -5.75 -6.67 -0.04
N HIS A 21 -4.58 -6.95 0.56
CA HIS A 21 -3.68 -8.01 0.10
C HIS A 21 -4.22 -9.42 0.35
N GLY A 22 -4.71 -9.69 1.56
CA GLY A 22 -5.30 -11.00 1.87
C GLY A 22 -6.54 -11.28 1.04
N LEU A 23 -7.41 -10.27 0.87
CA LEU A 23 -8.63 -10.40 0.06
C LEU A 23 -8.33 -10.54 -1.45
N ALA A 24 -7.33 -9.83 -1.98
CA ALA A 24 -6.90 -10.00 -3.36
C ALA A 24 -6.31 -11.40 -3.57
N THR A 25 -5.46 -11.89 -2.66
CA THR A 25 -4.92 -13.25 -2.71
C THR A 25 -6.04 -14.29 -2.72
N ALA A 26 -7.01 -14.16 -1.81
CA ALA A 26 -8.18 -15.04 -1.74
C ALA A 26 -9.00 -15.04 -3.04
N TYR A 27 -9.23 -13.86 -3.61
CA TYR A 27 -9.95 -13.72 -4.88
C TYR A 27 -9.23 -14.44 -6.02
N TYR A 28 -7.93 -14.22 -6.18
CA TYR A 28 -7.16 -14.87 -7.25
C TYR A 28 -6.98 -16.39 -7.02
N LEU A 29 -6.89 -16.86 -5.77
CA LEU A 29 -6.95 -18.30 -5.47
C LEU A 29 -8.27 -18.91 -5.94
N GLY A 30 -9.39 -18.26 -5.66
CA GLY A 30 -10.70 -18.69 -6.14
C GLY A 30 -10.80 -18.72 -7.68
N ARG A 31 -10.20 -17.74 -8.36
CA ARG A 31 -10.07 -17.70 -9.83
C ARG A 31 -9.27 -18.89 -10.38
N LEU A 32 -8.30 -19.39 -9.62
CA LEU A 32 -7.50 -20.60 -9.96
C LEU A 32 -8.16 -21.90 -9.50
N GLY A 33 -9.39 -21.85 -8.98
CA GLY A 33 -10.15 -23.04 -8.59
C GLY A 33 -9.93 -23.51 -7.16
N ILE A 34 -9.12 -22.82 -6.34
CA ILE A 34 -8.91 -23.15 -4.93
C ILE A 34 -10.04 -22.49 -4.12
N LYS A 35 -10.99 -23.30 -3.61
CA LYS A 35 -12.24 -22.80 -3.02
C LYS A 35 -12.34 -22.97 -1.51
N ASN A 36 -11.61 -23.94 -0.92
CA ASN A 36 -11.64 -24.17 0.52
C ASN A 36 -10.65 -23.23 1.24
N VAL A 37 -10.92 -21.94 1.14
CA VAL A 37 -10.08 -20.85 1.65
C VAL A 37 -10.79 -20.09 2.76
N ALA A 38 -10.11 -19.86 3.88
CA ALA A 38 -10.55 -18.93 4.92
C ALA A 38 -9.67 -17.69 4.97
N VAL A 39 -10.30 -16.53 5.12
CA VAL A 39 -9.61 -15.28 5.48
C VAL A 39 -10.00 -14.93 6.92
N LEU A 40 -9.02 -14.86 7.80
CA LEU A 40 -9.21 -14.58 9.23
C LEU A 40 -8.67 -13.18 9.55
N ASP A 41 -9.41 -12.38 10.31
CA ASP A 41 -8.97 -11.07 10.77
C ASP A 41 -9.40 -10.82 12.22
N LYS A 42 -8.52 -10.24 13.03
CA LYS A 42 -8.82 -9.86 14.41
C LYS A 42 -9.85 -8.74 14.54
N GLY A 43 -10.02 -7.93 13.51
CA GLY A 43 -10.96 -6.83 13.43
C GLY A 43 -11.99 -7.03 12.32
N TYR A 44 -12.51 -5.92 11.82
CA TYR A 44 -13.43 -5.92 10.69
C TYR A 44 -12.66 -5.90 9.35
N ILE A 45 -13.34 -6.30 8.29
CA ILE A 45 -12.79 -6.36 6.93
C ILE A 45 -12.21 -4.99 6.53
N GLY A 46 -10.93 -4.99 6.14
CA GLY A 46 -10.19 -3.79 5.75
C GLY A 46 -9.80 -2.87 6.91
N GLY A 47 -10.12 -3.22 8.17
CA GLY A 47 -9.95 -2.36 9.35
C GLY A 47 -8.51 -2.00 9.72
N GLY A 48 -7.52 -2.65 9.13
CA GLY A 48 -6.10 -2.37 9.34
C GLY A 48 -5.57 -1.20 8.50
N ALA A 49 -4.41 -1.38 7.88
CA ALA A 49 -3.76 -0.39 7.02
C ALA A 49 -4.61 0.01 5.80
N SER A 50 -5.45 -0.89 5.28
CA SER A 50 -6.30 -0.63 4.12
C SER A 50 -7.30 0.51 4.35
N ALA A 51 -8.00 0.53 5.49
CA ALA A 51 -8.94 1.60 5.84
C ALA A 51 -8.26 2.95 6.17
N ARG A 52 -6.96 2.95 6.31
CA ARG A 52 -6.16 4.13 6.65
C ARG A 52 -5.31 4.62 5.48
N SER A 53 -5.36 3.90 4.35
CA SER A 53 -4.65 4.28 3.14
C SER A 53 -5.28 5.51 2.50
N THR A 54 -4.46 6.40 2.00
CA THR A 54 -4.89 7.53 1.15
C THR A 54 -5.08 7.10 -0.30
N ALA A 55 -4.83 5.83 -0.62
CA ALA A 55 -5.14 5.16 -1.88
C ALA A 55 -4.70 5.88 -3.16
N ILE A 56 -3.54 6.52 -3.10
CA ILE A 56 -2.88 7.10 -4.27
C ILE A 56 -2.26 5.98 -5.10
N LEU A 57 -2.63 5.89 -6.37
CA LEU A 57 -2.10 4.92 -7.33
C LEU A 57 -1.03 5.57 -8.22
N ARG A 58 0.08 4.85 -8.42
CA ARG A 58 1.17 5.27 -9.31
C ARG A 58 2.04 4.09 -9.71
N ALA A 59 2.77 4.22 -10.83
CA ALA A 59 3.76 3.26 -11.30
C ALA A 59 5.17 3.88 -11.47
N ASN A 60 5.32 5.17 -11.25
CA ASN A 60 6.55 5.91 -11.45
C ASN A 60 7.57 5.70 -10.31
N TYR A 61 8.11 4.49 -10.19
CA TYR A 61 9.12 4.10 -9.20
C TYR A 61 10.55 4.30 -9.70
N LEU A 62 11.56 3.94 -8.91
CA LEU A 62 12.96 4.20 -9.21
C LEU A 62 13.70 2.94 -9.70
N THR A 63 13.45 1.79 -9.10
CA THR A 63 14.13 0.54 -9.44
C THR A 63 13.39 -0.20 -10.56
N PRO A 64 14.10 -0.97 -11.43
CA PRO A 64 13.46 -1.83 -12.43
C PRO A 64 12.39 -2.74 -11.83
N GLN A 65 12.67 -3.34 -10.67
CA GLN A 65 11.75 -4.23 -9.95
C GLN A 65 10.47 -3.48 -9.54
N GLY A 66 10.62 -2.30 -8.94
CA GLY A 66 9.48 -1.47 -8.56
C GLY A 66 8.69 -0.99 -9.76
N ILE A 67 9.34 -0.48 -10.80
CA ILE A 67 8.68 0.02 -12.01
C ILE A 67 7.85 -1.07 -12.69
N LEU A 68 8.44 -2.25 -12.94
CA LEU A 68 7.75 -3.36 -13.60
C LEU A 68 6.58 -3.87 -12.77
N PHE A 69 6.78 -4.05 -11.47
CA PHE A 69 5.75 -4.53 -10.56
C PHE A 69 4.54 -3.59 -10.49
N PHE A 70 4.79 -2.28 -10.32
CA PHE A 70 3.70 -1.29 -10.21
C PHE A 70 3.09 -0.90 -11.56
N ARG A 71 3.81 -1.04 -12.67
CA ARG A 71 3.24 -0.93 -14.01
C ARG A 71 2.13 -1.98 -14.21
N GLU A 72 2.42 -3.24 -13.88
CA GLU A 72 1.42 -4.31 -13.97
C GLU A 72 0.27 -4.10 -12.97
N SER A 73 0.58 -3.62 -11.75
CA SER A 73 -0.46 -3.31 -10.77
C SER A 73 -1.42 -2.22 -11.23
N LEU A 74 -0.89 -1.13 -11.77
CA LEU A 74 -1.71 -0.01 -12.27
C LEU A 74 -2.57 -0.42 -13.46
N LYS A 75 -2.05 -1.30 -14.33
CA LYS A 75 -2.81 -1.90 -15.43
C LYS A 75 -3.99 -2.71 -14.89
N LEU A 76 -3.75 -3.59 -13.92
CA LEU A 76 -4.81 -4.38 -13.28
C LEU A 76 -5.87 -3.49 -12.63
N TYR A 77 -5.49 -2.40 -11.95
CA TYR A 77 -6.45 -1.44 -11.42
C TYR A 77 -7.34 -0.80 -12.49
N GLY A 78 -6.83 -0.65 -13.72
CA GLY A 78 -7.60 -0.14 -14.86
C GLY A 78 -8.79 -1.02 -15.21
N ASP A 79 -8.63 -2.33 -15.11
CA ASP A 79 -9.62 -3.33 -15.51
C ASP A 79 -10.45 -3.85 -14.31
N LEU A 80 -9.98 -3.60 -13.08
CA LEU A 80 -10.48 -4.23 -11.86
C LEU A 80 -11.97 -3.92 -11.57
N ALA A 81 -12.46 -2.74 -11.93
CA ALA A 81 -13.86 -2.36 -11.72
C ALA A 81 -14.81 -3.26 -12.53
N GLN A 82 -14.42 -3.56 -13.78
CA GLN A 82 -15.15 -4.46 -14.65
C GLN A 82 -15.00 -5.92 -14.19
N GLU A 83 -13.77 -6.33 -13.83
CA GLU A 83 -13.49 -7.70 -13.38
C GLU A 83 -14.26 -8.08 -12.12
N LEU A 84 -14.37 -7.16 -11.16
CA LEU A 84 -15.08 -7.38 -9.89
C LEU A 84 -16.56 -7.02 -9.92
N ASP A 85 -17.04 -6.42 -11.03
CA ASP A 85 -18.40 -5.85 -11.12
C ASP A 85 -18.69 -4.92 -9.94
N TYR A 86 -17.80 -3.93 -9.74
CA TYR A 86 -17.89 -3.00 -8.61
C TYR A 86 -17.25 -1.64 -8.95
N ASN A 87 -17.98 -0.55 -8.72
CA ASN A 87 -17.43 0.78 -8.94
C ASN A 87 -16.35 1.11 -7.89
N LEU A 88 -15.12 1.19 -8.33
CA LEU A 88 -13.96 1.47 -7.48
C LEU A 88 -13.67 2.97 -7.32
N MET A 89 -14.38 3.81 -8.05
CA MET A 89 -14.19 5.27 -8.05
C MET A 89 -12.73 5.66 -8.27
N PHE A 90 -12.13 5.10 -9.34
CA PHE A 90 -10.76 5.43 -9.73
C PHE A 90 -10.75 6.70 -10.57
N THR A 91 -10.18 7.78 -10.02
CA THR A 91 -10.00 9.08 -10.69
C THR A 91 -8.54 9.21 -11.12
N ARG A 92 -8.31 9.23 -12.44
CA ARG A 92 -6.99 9.44 -13.04
C ARG A 92 -6.69 10.93 -13.14
N SER A 93 -6.36 11.55 -12.01
CA SER A 93 -6.04 12.98 -11.90
C SER A 93 -4.58 13.30 -12.21
N GLY A 94 -3.78 12.29 -12.55
CA GLY A 94 -2.32 12.44 -12.65
C GLY A 94 -1.64 12.59 -11.30
N ARG A 95 -0.33 12.32 -11.28
CA ARG A 95 0.52 12.52 -10.11
C ARG A 95 1.69 13.42 -10.45
N PHE A 96 1.98 14.36 -9.57
CA PHE A 96 3.08 15.31 -9.67
C PHE A 96 3.99 15.15 -8.45
N ASP A 97 5.21 14.66 -8.67
CA ASP A 97 6.26 14.64 -7.64
C ASP A 97 7.12 15.91 -7.84
N LEU A 98 7.01 16.88 -6.94
CA LEU A 98 7.64 18.21 -7.04
C LEU A 98 9.11 18.16 -6.64
N GLY A 99 9.95 18.88 -7.38
CA GLY A 99 11.36 19.12 -7.08
C GLY A 99 11.60 20.58 -6.74
N HIS A 100 12.27 20.84 -5.61
CA HIS A 100 12.51 22.18 -5.09
C HIS A 100 14.00 22.55 -5.06
N THR A 101 14.89 21.61 -5.38
CA THR A 101 16.33 21.81 -5.44
C THR A 101 16.88 21.20 -6.73
N GLU A 102 18.05 21.64 -7.17
CA GLU A 102 18.73 21.07 -8.36
C GLU A 102 18.94 19.56 -8.21
N SER A 103 19.37 19.11 -7.04
CA SER A 103 19.56 17.68 -6.74
C SER A 103 18.24 16.90 -6.85
N ALA A 104 17.13 17.43 -6.31
CA ALA A 104 15.82 16.82 -6.43
C ALA A 104 15.39 16.73 -7.91
N VAL A 105 15.55 17.82 -8.69
CA VAL A 105 15.22 17.86 -10.11
C VAL A 105 16.06 16.86 -10.91
N PHE A 106 17.36 16.74 -10.60
CA PHE A 106 18.22 15.73 -11.22
C PHE A 106 17.72 14.31 -10.92
N GLY A 107 17.38 14.01 -9.67
CA GLY A 107 16.80 12.71 -9.28
C GLY A 107 15.48 12.42 -10.01
N LEU A 108 14.59 13.41 -10.13
CA LEU A 108 13.35 13.29 -10.87
C LEU A 108 13.57 13.06 -12.38
N ARG A 109 14.59 13.70 -12.98
CA ARG A 109 14.97 13.49 -14.37
C ARG A 109 15.44 12.06 -14.61
N MET A 110 16.34 11.56 -13.78
CA MET A 110 16.81 10.17 -13.87
C MET A 110 15.66 9.18 -13.73
N ARG A 111 14.78 9.41 -12.77
CA ARG A 111 13.60 8.59 -12.54
C ARG A 111 12.64 8.62 -13.75
N SER A 112 12.45 9.78 -14.40
CA SER A 112 11.68 9.91 -15.64
C SER A 112 12.25 9.02 -16.75
N GLN A 113 13.56 9.05 -16.96
CA GLN A 113 14.23 8.25 -17.99
C GLN A 113 14.09 6.75 -17.73
N PHE A 114 14.32 6.29 -16.49
CA PHE A 114 14.09 4.89 -16.14
C PHE A 114 12.64 4.46 -16.34
N ASN A 115 11.68 5.28 -15.93
CA ASN A 115 10.26 5.00 -16.12
C ASN A 115 9.93 4.80 -17.60
N GLN A 116 10.41 5.70 -18.49
CA GLN A 116 10.17 5.60 -19.91
C GLN A 116 10.83 4.35 -20.54
N MET A 117 12.05 3.98 -20.11
CA MET A 117 12.72 2.74 -20.56
C MET A 117 11.88 1.49 -20.27
N TYR A 118 11.14 1.48 -19.15
CA TYR A 118 10.27 0.37 -18.76
C TYR A 118 8.80 0.59 -19.14
N GLY A 119 8.50 1.52 -20.05
CA GLY A 119 7.17 1.75 -20.61
C GLY A 119 6.17 2.39 -19.64
N VAL A 120 6.66 3.14 -18.64
CA VAL A 120 5.82 3.94 -17.74
C VAL A 120 5.83 5.40 -18.18
N ASP A 121 4.64 5.91 -18.53
CA ASP A 121 4.47 7.33 -18.90
C ASP A 121 4.71 8.20 -17.66
N SER A 122 5.87 8.85 -17.69
CA SER A 122 6.33 9.73 -16.60
C SER A 122 7.35 10.71 -17.19
N ARG A 123 7.09 12.00 -17.10
CA ARG A 123 7.92 13.04 -17.75
C ARG A 123 8.23 14.20 -16.82
N LEU A 124 9.42 14.75 -16.97
CA LEU A 124 9.81 15.96 -16.25
C LEU A 124 9.21 17.18 -16.94
N ILE A 125 8.53 18.03 -16.18
CA ILE A 125 7.89 19.26 -16.66
C ILE A 125 8.37 20.47 -15.85
N GLY A 126 8.42 21.65 -16.50
CA GLY A 126 8.83 22.90 -15.88
C GLY A 126 7.70 23.66 -15.18
N PRO A 127 8.04 24.78 -14.47
CA PRO A 127 7.07 25.56 -13.68
C PRO A 127 5.87 26.09 -14.48
N ASP A 128 6.08 26.52 -15.70
CA ASP A 128 5.01 27.06 -16.58
C ASP A 128 3.97 25.98 -16.94
N GLU A 129 4.43 24.76 -17.23
CA GLU A 129 3.54 23.65 -17.53
C GLU A 129 2.84 23.18 -16.26
N ILE A 130 3.55 23.14 -15.12
CA ILE A 130 2.96 22.84 -13.81
C ILE A 130 1.84 23.83 -13.50
N LYS A 131 2.07 25.15 -13.70
CA LYS A 131 1.08 26.19 -13.43
C LYS A 131 -0.16 26.08 -14.32
N LYS A 132 0.00 25.60 -15.55
CA LYS A 132 -1.14 25.33 -16.45
C LYS A 132 -1.97 24.13 -16.00
N LEU A 133 -1.31 23.06 -15.53
CA LEU A 133 -1.96 21.83 -15.11
C LEU A 133 -2.53 21.92 -13.70
N ILE A 134 -1.89 22.69 -12.81
CA ILE A 134 -2.31 22.92 -11.43
C ILE A 134 -2.32 24.42 -11.13
N PRO A 135 -3.34 25.16 -11.58
CA PRO A 135 -3.38 26.64 -11.45
C PRO A 135 -3.33 27.14 -10.02
N VAL A 136 -3.77 26.31 -9.06
CA VAL A 136 -3.84 26.65 -7.62
C VAL A 136 -2.52 26.49 -6.89
N LEU A 137 -1.55 25.79 -7.49
CA LEU A 137 -0.24 25.56 -6.90
C LEU A 137 0.58 26.87 -6.87
N ASP A 138 1.19 27.16 -5.73
CA ASP A 138 2.10 28.29 -5.62
C ASP A 138 3.47 27.96 -6.20
N THR A 139 3.73 28.45 -7.40
CA THR A 139 4.98 28.25 -8.16
C THR A 139 5.90 29.45 -8.17
N ARG A 140 5.68 30.47 -7.28
CA ARG A 140 6.49 31.68 -7.23
C ARG A 140 7.95 31.35 -6.95
N GLN A 141 8.88 31.96 -7.73
CA GLN A 141 10.31 31.65 -7.68
C GLN A 141 11.06 32.32 -6.51
N GLY A 142 10.52 33.36 -5.92
CA GLY A 142 11.14 34.07 -4.79
C GLY A 142 10.96 33.42 -3.42
N LYS A 143 10.45 32.20 -3.35
CA LYS A 143 10.25 31.45 -2.10
C LYS A 143 11.52 30.76 -1.66
N HIS A 144 11.58 30.38 -0.39
CA HIS A 144 12.69 29.58 0.17
C HIS A 144 12.80 28.20 -0.52
N LEU A 145 11.67 27.58 -0.82
CA LEU A 145 11.60 26.32 -1.58
C LEU A 145 10.71 26.50 -2.83
N PRO A 146 11.21 27.11 -3.89
CA PRO A 146 10.45 27.29 -5.13
C PRO A 146 10.21 25.94 -5.82
N VAL A 147 9.12 25.81 -6.55
CA VAL A 147 8.88 24.64 -7.39
C VAL A 147 9.69 24.81 -8.68
N MET A 148 10.78 24.03 -8.82
CA MET A 148 11.68 24.11 -9.97
C MET A 148 11.25 23.19 -11.13
N ALA A 149 10.69 22.03 -10.82
CA ALA A 149 10.18 21.06 -11.79
C ALA A 149 9.21 20.09 -11.11
N ALA A 150 8.51 19.29 -11.89
CA ALA A 150 7.77 18.13 -11.39
C ALA A 150 7.97 16.91 -12.29
N LEU A 151 8.01 15.74 -11.69
CA LEU A 151 7.83 14.49 -12.41
C LEU A 151 6.31 14.25 -12.53
N TYR A 152 5.79 14.43 -13.71
CA TYR A 152 4.38 14.24 -14.04
C TYR A 152 4.14 12.81 -14.54
N HIS A 153 3.23 12.10 -13.89
CA HIS A 153 2.80 10.75 -14.21
C HIS A 153 1.28 10.74 -14.51
N PRO A 154 0.88 10.95 -15.79
CA PRO A 154 -0.54 11.06 -16.17
C PRO A 154 -1.42 9.87 -15.77
N PRO A 155 -0.94 8.57 -15.84
CA PRO A 155 -1.76 7.42 -15.47
C PRO A 155 -2.04 7.30 -13.97
N GLY A 156 -1.34 8.06 -13.14
CA GLY A 156 -1.54 8.07 -11.69
C GLY A 156 -2.86 8.72 -11.29
N GLY A 157 -3.26 8.54 -10.04
CA GLY A 157 -4.49 9.12 -9.52
C GLY A 157 -4.85 8.58 -8.15
N VAL A 158 -6.12 8.66 -7.82
CA VAL A 158 -6.67 8.20 -6.53
C VAL A 158 -7.84 7.25 -6.74
N ILE A 159 -8.02 6.33 -5.81
CA ILE A 159 -9.11 5.35 -5.82
C ILE A 159 -9.73 5.28 -4.42
N ARG A 160 -10.96 4.79 -4.32
CA ARG A 160 -11.59 4.59 -3.00
C ARG A 160 -11.10 3.28 -2.38
N HIS A 161 -10.37 3.41 -1.28
CA HIS A 161 -9.78 2.26 -0.59
C HIS A 161 -10.84 1.27 -0.06
N ASP A 162 -11.94 1.77 0.49
CA ASP A 162 -13.06 0.97 0.96
C ASP A 162 -13.74 0.22 -0.18
N ALA A 163 -13.97 0.87 -1.32
CA ALA A 163 -14.55 0.24 -2.50
C ALA A 163 -13.71 -0.93 -3.01
N VAL A 164 -12.37 -0.77 -3.07
CA VAL A 164 -11.45 -1.85 -3.48
C VAL A 164 -11.49 -3.02 -2.51
N VAL A 165 -11.47 -2.74 -1.20
CA VAL A 165 -11.55 -3.78 -0.16
C VAL A 165 -12.86 -4.57 -0.27
N TRP A 166 -13.99 -3.87 -0.37
CA TRP A 166 -15.30 -4.52 -0.47
C TRP A 166 -15.48 -5.25 -1.80
N ALA A 167 -14.93 -4.73 -2.89
CA ALA A 167 -14.97 -5.40 -4.19
C ALA A 167 -14.23 -6.75 -4.13
N TYR A 168 -13.02 -6.79 -3.57
CA TYR A 168 -12.28 -8.04 -3.38
C TYR A 168 -12.96 -8.97 -2.39
N ALA A 169 -13.49 -8.47 -1.27
CA ALA A 169 -14.21 -9.30 -0.30
C ALA A 169 -15.40 -10.00 -0.94
N ARG A 170 -16.24 -9.25 -1.70
CA ARG A 170 -17.38 -9.83 -2.43
C ARG A 170 -16.94 -10.76 -3.56
N GLY A 171 -15.85 -10.40 -4.26
CA GLY A 171 -15.28 -11.25 -5.31
C GLY A 171 -14.80 -12.58 -4.77
N ALA A 172 -14.02 -12.58 -3.68
CA ALA A 172 -13.52 -13.77 -3.01
C ALA A 172 -14.67 -14.64 -2.47
N ASP A 173 -15.67 -14.03 -1.83
CA ASP A 173 -16.85 -14.71 -1.32
C ASP A 173 -17.64 -15.41 -2.44
N ARG A 174 -17.86 -14.74 -3.58
CA ARG A 174 -18.49 -15.36 -4.77
C ARG A 174 -17.71 -16.56 -5.31
N MET A 175 -16.38 -16.60 -5.09
CA MET A 175 -15.52 -17.73 -5.49
C MET A 175 -15.49 -18.85 -4.44
N GLY A 176 -16.18 -18.70 -3.30
CA GLY A 176 -16.29 -19.72 -2.25
C GLY A 176 -15.36 -19.51 -1.05
N THR A 177 -14.60 -18.43 -1.00
CA THR A 177 -13.81 -18.06 0.19
C THR A 177 -14.70 -17.69 1.36
N GLU A 178 -14.40 -18.19 2.55
CA GLU A 178 -15.05 -17.79 3.79
C GLU A 178 -14.24 -16.69 4.48
N ILE A 179 -14.89 -15.57 4.80
CA ILE A 179 -14.24 -14.44 5.48
C ILE A 179 -14.77 -14.34 6.90
N HIS A 180 -13.88 -14.46 7.87
CA HIS A 180 -14.19 -14.48 9.30
C HIS A 180 -13.57 -13.26 10.00
N PRO A 181 -14.26 -12.11 10.04
CA PRO A 181 -13.84 -10.97 10.86
C PRO A 181 -13.99 -11.32 12.36
N PHE A 182 -13.24 -10.61 13.21
CA PHE A 182 -13.21 -10.83 14.66
C PHE A 182 -12.77 -12.24 15.06
N THR A 183 -11.86 -12.82 14.27
CA THR A 183 -11.23 -14.12 14.52
C THR A 183 -9.72 -13.91 14.50
N GLU A 184 -9.15 -13.68 15.68
CA GLU A 184 -7.71 -13.43 15.80
C GLU A 184 -6.92 -14.73 15.77
N VAL A 185 -5.86 -14.78 14.98
CA VAL A 185 -4.87 -15.84 15.00
C VAL A 185 -3.88 -15.54 16.13
N VAL A 186 -3.81 -16.43 17.10
CA VAL A 186 -2.99 -16.30 18.31
C VAL A 186 -1.83 -17.31 18.37
N GLY A 187 -1.79 -18.26 17.43
CA GLY A 187 -0.72 -19.24 17.27
C GLY A 187 -0.68 -19.81 15.85
N ILE A 188 0.48 -20.28 15.44
CA ILE A 188 0.67 -21.01 14.17
C ILE A 188 1.23 -22.39 14.52
N ASN A 189 0.47 -23.45 14.18
CA ASN A 189 0.81 -24.82 14.49
C ASN A 189 1.73 -25.40 13.43
N LYS A 190 2.80 -26.07 13.87
CA LYS A 190 3.74 -26.76 12.98
C LYS A 190 4.11 -28.13 13.51
N GLN A 191 4.43 -29.03 12.60
CA GLN A 191 5.03 -30.33 12.92
C GLN A 191 6.34 -30.40 12.12
N ASN A 192 7.47 -30.39 12.84
CA ASN A 192 8.80 -30.15 12.24
C ASN A 192 8.81 -28.80 11.47
N SER A 193 9.17 -28.82 10.18
CA SER A 193 9.15 -27.64 9.29
C SER A 193 7.80 -27.37 8.62
N LYS A 194 6.82 -28.26 8.76
CA LYS A 194 5.54 -28.17 8.05
C LYS A 194 4.47 -27.47 8.91
N ILE A 195 3.80 -26.49 8.34
CA ILE A 195 2.62 -25.85 8.93
C ILE A 195 1.44 -26.85 8.91
N THR A 196 0.69 -26.91 10.00
CA THR A 196 -0.46 -27.81 10.16
C THR A 196 -1.76 -27.07 10.48
N GLY A 197 -1.70 -25.78 10.76
CA GLY A 197 -2.87 -24.95 11.05
C GLY A 197 -2.56 -23.74 11.90
N VAL A 198 -3.60 -23.18 12.49
CA VAL A 198 -3.54 -21.99 13.36
C VAL A 198 -4.39 -22.17 14.61
N GLU A 199 -3.96 -21.54 15.70
CA GLU A 199 -4.79 -21.31 16.89
C GLU A 199 -5.49 -19.96 16.75
N THR A 200 -6.77 -19.92 17.03
CA THR A 200 -7.56 -18.68 16.97
C THR A 200 -8.31 -18.43 18.28
N THR A 201 -8.79 -17.21 18.47
CA THR A 201 -9.70 -16.86 19.57
C THR A 201 -11.01 -17.66 19.56
N ASN A 202 -11.34 -18.31 18.42
CA ASN A 202 -12.53 -19.12 18.22
C ASN A 202 -12.23 -20.63 18.14
N GLY A 203 -11.02 -21.06 18.53
CA GLY A 203 -10.54 -22.44 18.54
C GLY A 203 -9.53 -22.77 17.43
N PRO A 204 -8.97 -23.98 17.45
CA PRO A 204 -7.97 -24.43 16.49
C PRO A 204 -8.58 -24.74 15.13
N ILE A 205 -7.81 -24.48 14.08
CA ILE A 205 -8.19 -24.77 12.69
C ILE A 205 -6.99 -25.42 12.00
N SER A 206 -7.15 -26.59 11.41
CA SER A 206 -6.11 -27.20 10.59
C SER A 206 -6.07 -26.56 9.19
N ALA A 207 -4.87 -26.47 8.63
CA ALA A 207 -4.67 -25.91 7.29
C ALA A 207 -3.54 -26.61 6.54
N GLY A 208 -3.71 -26.75 5.23
CA GLY A 208 -2.64 -27.17 4.37
C GLY A 208 -1.59 -26.07 4.15
N ILE A 209 -2.04 -24.82 4.05
CA ILE A 209 -1.22 -23.63 3.79
C ILE A 209 -1.68 -22.47 4.69
N VAL A 210 -0.73 -21.71 5.19
CA VAL A 210 -0.99 -20.44 5.91
C VAL A 210 -0.27 -19.29 5.20
N VAL A 211 -1.02 -18.21 4.92
CA VAL A 211 -0.51 -16.97 4.31
C VAL A 211 -0.66 -15.83 5.30
N SER A 212 0.42 -15.16 5.65
CA SER A 212 0.39 -13.94 6.47
C SER A 212 0.34 -12.69 5.57
N ALA A 213 -0.74 -11.89 5.69
CA ALA A 213 -0.96 -10.63 4.99
C ALA A 213 -1.41 -9.53 5.96
N THR A 214 -0.65 -9.36 7.05
CA THR A 214 -1.07 -8.63 8.26
C THR A 214 -0.49 -7.21 8.36
N ALA A 215 0.16 -6.71 7.30
CA ALA A 215 0.71 -5.36 7.20
C ALA A 215 1.54 -4.97 8.44
N GLY A 216 1.24 -3.88 9.12
CA GLY A 216 1.99 -3.43 10.29
C GLY A 216 2.10 -4.44 11.45
N TRP A 217 1.33 -5.53 11.44
CA TRP A 217 1.40 -6.62 12.43
C TRP A 217 2.21 -7.83 11.93
N SER A 218 2.88 -7.71 10.79
CA SER A 218 3.55 -8.85 10.14
C SER A 218 4.64 -9.48 10.99
N SER A 219 5.48 -8.69 11.68
CA SER A 219 6.49 -9.22 12.59
C SER A 219 5.87 -9.98 13.75
N THR A 220 4.77 -9.48 14.34
CA THR A 220 4.07 -10.14 15.44
C THR A 220 3.48 -11.49 15.01
N VAL A 221 2.85 -11.56 13.82
CA VAL A 221 2.25 -12.80 13.32
C VAL A 221 3.33 -13.78 12.84
N ALA A 222 4.39 -13.30 12.20
CA ALA A 222 5.50 -14.17 11.79
C ALA A 222 6.23 -14.79 12.99
N ALA A 223 6.35 -14.06 14.12
CA ALA A 223 6.92 -14.58 15.35
C ALA A 223 6.12 -15.78 15.94
N LEU A 224 4.81 -15.89 15.65
CA LEU A 224 4.01 -17.07 16.03
C LEU A 224 4.47 -18.34 15.30
N ALA A 225 5.16 -18.21 14.16
CA ALA A 225 5.78 -19.29 13.42
C ALA A 225 7.31 -19.35 13.64
N GLU A 226 7.83 -18.60 14.63
CA GLU A 226 9.28 -18.47 14.93
C GLU A 226 10.08 -17.90 13.74
N VAL A 227 9.47 -16.96 13.00
CA VAL A 227 10.10 -16.26 11.88
C VAL A 227 10.39 -14.81 12.25
N ASP A 228 11.65 -14.42 12.18
CA ASP A 228 12.07 -13.03 12.36
C ASP A 228 12.01 -12.28 11.03
N LEU A 229 11.30 -11.17 11.01
CA LEU A 229 11.22 -10.29 9.85
C LEU A 229 12.01 -8.99 10.10
N PRO A 230 12.84 -8.54 9.15
CA PRO A 230 13.54 -7.26 9.25
C PRO A 230 12.59 -6.10 8.97
N ILE A 231 11.54 -5.99 9.78
CA ILE A 231 10.48 -4.99 9.62
C ILE A 231 10.38 -4.15 10.90
N VAL A 232 10.38 -2.84 10.71
CA VAL A 232 10.08 -1.88 11.77
C VAL A 232 8.75 -1.20 11.44
N THR A 233 7.81 -1.22 12.39
CA THR A 233 6.47 -0.64 12.19
C THR A 233 6.42 0.78 12.72
N HIS A 234 5.99 1.72 11.85
CA HIS A 234 5.83 3.12 12.17
C HIS A 234 4.42 3.61 11.85
N PRO A 235 3.82 4.50 12.67
CA PRO A 235 2.63 5.24 12.30
C PRO A 235 2.92 6.22 11.15
N LEU A 236 2.08 6.21 10.13
CA LEU A 236 2.02 7.21 9.07
C LEU A 236 0.72 7.98 9.21
N GLN A 237 0.79 9.31 9.24
CA GLN A 237 -0.36 10.14 9.57
C GLN A 237 -0.87 10.94 8.37
N ALA A 238 -2.17 11.20 8.41
CA ALA A 238 -2.85 12.06 7.46
C ALA A 238 -4.05 12.75 8.15
N PHE A 239 -4.52 13.82 7.53
CA PHE A 239 -5.77 14.46 7.90
C PHE A 239 -6.58 14.83 6.65
N VAL A 240 -7.83 15.21 6.86
CA VAL A 240 -8.75 15.63 5.81
C VAL A 240 -9.44 16.93 6.23
N THR A 241 -9.62 17.81 5.25
CA THR A 241 -10.32 19.08 5.44
C THR A 241 -11.84 18.92 5.35
N GLU A 242 -12.56 19.97 5.68
CA GLU A 242 -13.95 20.15 5.27
C GLU A 242 -14.08 20.11 3.73
N PRO A 243 -15.26 19.75 3.18
CA PRO A 243 -15.48 19.73 1.74
C PRO A 243 -15.38 21.12 1.11
N LEU A 244 -14.60 21.25 0.07
CA LEU A 244 -14.46 22.46 -0.74
C LEU A 244 -15.09 22.25 -2.12
N LYS A 245 -15.38 23.34 -2.82
CA LYS A 245 -15.65 23.30 -4.27
C LYS A 245 -14.43 22.65 -4.98
N PRO A 246 -14.59 22.10 -6.21
CA PRO A 246 -13.46 21.60 -6.98
C PRO A 246 -12.33 22.63 -7.03
N TYR A 247 -11.16 22.25 -6.53
CA TYR A 247 -10.03 23.14 -6.32
C TYR A 247 -8.70 22.54 -6.80
N ILE A 248 -8.49 21.24 -6.58
CA ILE A 248 -7.27 20.52 -6.95
C ILE A 248 -7.63 19.34 -7.84
N ASP A 249 -7.22 19.40 -9.10
CA ASP A 249 -7.45 18.35 -10.11
C ASP A 249 -6.21 17.49 -10.32
N ALA A 250 -5.43 17.26 -9.27
CA ALA A 250 -4.15 16.56 -9.33
C ALA A 250 -3.80 15.91 -7.99
N THR A 251 -2.97 14.87 -8.04
CA THR A 251 -2.26 14.38 -6.85
C THR A 251 -0.89 15.03 -6.78
N ILE A 252 -0.66 15.86 -5.78
CA ILE A 252 0.57 16.62 -5.57
C ILE A 252 1.39 15.96 -4.47
N SER A 253 2.71 15.85 -4.65
CA SER A 253 3.62 15.32 -3.63
C SER A 253 4.94 16.08 -3.66
N SER A 254 5.47 16.42 -2.48
CA SER A 254 6.79 17.01 -2.32
C SER A 254 7.58 16.20 -1.30
N ALA A 255 8.68 15.61 -1.74
CA ALA A 255 9.60 14.92 -0.84
C ALA A 255 10.35 15.92 0.06
N ASN A 256 10.75 17.08 -0.47
CA ASN A 256 11.43 18.13 0.30
C ASN A 256 10.57 18.72 1.43
N LEU A 257 9.26 18.78 1.22
CA LEU A 257 8.29 19.28 2.21
C LEU A 257 7.60 18.15 2.98
N HIS A 258 7.93 16.89 2.72
CA HIS A 258 7.35 15.74 3.40
C HIS A 258 5.80 15.72 3.38
N VAL A 259 5.20 16.16 2.29
CA VAL A 259 3.75 16.28 2.18
C VAL A 259 3.23 15.81 0.82
N TYR A 260 2.04 15.25 0.81
CA TYR A 260 1.22 15.08 -0.38
C TYR A 260 -0.19 15.58 -0.12
N ALA A 261 -0.86 16.01 -1.18
CA ALA A 261 -2.25 16.45 -1.14
C ALA A 261 -2.99 16.06 -2.42
N TYR A 262 -4.28 15.78 -2.29
CA TYR A 262 -5.23 15.64 -3.37
C TYR A 262 -6.64 15.94 -2.89
N GLN A 263 -7.54 16.31 -3.78
CA GLN A 263 -8.95 16.51 -3.44
C GLN A 263 -9.75 15.26 -3.79
N THR A 264 -10.68 14.88 -2.90
CA THR A 264 -11.61 13.76 -3.15
C THR A 264 -12.75 14.20 -4.06
N ASP A 265 -13.47 13.23 -4.60
CA ASP A 265 -14.70 13.44 -5.38
C ASP A 265 -15.83 14.11 -4.57
N ARG A 266 -15.76 14.10 -3.25
CA ARG A 266 -16.71 14.78 -2.34
C ARG A 266 -16.26 16.16 -1.90
N GLY A 267 -15.07 16.59 -2.32
CA GLY A 267 -14.54 17.92 -2.09
C GLY A 267 -13.54 18.05 -0.95
N GLU A 268 -13.39 17.06 -0.07
CA GLU A 268 -12.39 17.13 1.01
C GLU A 268 -10.97 17.05 0.42
N VAL A 269 -10.03 17.81 0.96
CA VAL A 269 -8.61 17.70 0.64
C VAL A 269 -7.95 16.75 1.63
N VAL A 270 -7.41 15.64 1.14
CA VAL A 270 -6.59 14.72 1.93
C VAL A 270 -5.16 15.20 1.90
N ILE A 271 -4.58 15.38 3.08
CA ILE A 271 -3.20 15.81 3.28
C ILE A 271 -2.50 14.79 4.16
N GLY A 272 -1.34 14.32 3.71
CA GLY A 272 -0.55 13.33 4.45
C GLY A 272 0.92 13.44 4.08
N GLY A 273 1.73 12.66 4.75
CA GLY A 273 3.19 12.71 4.58
C GLY A 273 3.85 12.07 5.77
N GLY A 274 4.89 12.53 6.28
CA GLY A 274 5.59 12.20 7.49
C GLY A 274 5.31 10.84 8.17
N VAL A 275 6.35 10.10 8.43
CA VAL A 275 6.30 8.90 9.27
C VAL A 275 6.76 9.30 10.65
N ASN A 276 6.11 8.82 11.70
CA ASN A 276 6.59 9.04 13.06
C ASN A 276 8.03 8.55 13.20
N HIS A 277 8.89 9.35 13.83
CA HIS A 277 10.31 9.00 14.01
C HIS A 277 10.49 7.74 14.88
N TYR A 278 9.56 7.49 15.80
CA TYR A 278 9.64 6.35 16.71
C TYR A 278 8.75 5.18 16.26
N PRO A 279 9.28 3.94 16.26
CA PRO A 279 8.49 2.74 16.01
C PRO A 279 7.35 2.62 17.01
N SER A 280 6.16 2.30 16.51
CA SER A 280 4.99 2.12 17.38
C SER A 280 3.88 1.38 16.63
N TYR A 281 3.07 0.64 17.38
CA TYR A 281 1.81 0.07 16.92
C TYR A 281 0.60 0.99 17.19
N SER A 282 0.83 2.22 17.63
CA SER A 282 -0.23 3.20 17.86
C SER A 282 -0.89 3.60 16.53
N GLN A 283 -2.21 3.57 16.50
CA GLN A 283 -3.01 4.07 15.37
C GLN A 283 -3.65 5.43 15.68
N ARG A 284 -3.09 6.13 16.67
CA ARG A 284 -3.51 7.48 17.05
C ARG A 284 -2.63 8.51 16.35
N SER A 285 -3.25 9.53 15.80
CA SER A 285 -2.57 10.70 15.27
C SER A 285 -2.23 11.70 16.39
N THR A 286 -1.29 12.60 16.11
CA THR A 286 -0.77 13.61 17.05
C THR A 286 -0.97 15.00 16.49
N LEU A 287 -1.11 16.00 17.38
CA LEU A 287 -1.26 17.39 16.97
C LEU A 287 -0.02 17.91 16.26
N ASP A 288 1.18 17.60 16.77
CA ASP A 288 2.46 18.00 16.16
C ASP A 288 2.57 17.62 14.69
N MET A 289 2.08 16.41 14.33
CA MET A 289 2.09 15.95 12.93
C MET A 289 1.08 16.73 12.07
N VAL A 290 -0.09 17.07 12.62
CA VAL A 290 -1.07 17.89 11.88
C VAL A 290 -0.52 19.28 11.65
N GLU A 291 0.09 19.91 12.66
CA GLU A 291 0.71 21.24 12.54
C GLU A 291 1.84 21.23 11.49
N ALA A 292 2.73 20.24 11.54
CA ALA A 292 3.80 20.09 10.56
C ALA A 292 3.26 19.94 9.13
N LEU A 293 2.31 19.01 8.92
CA LEU A 293 1.72 18.78 7.60
C LEU A 293 0.92 19.99 7.10
N ALA A 294 0.22 20.70 7.98
CA ALA A 294 -0.49 21.92 7.64
C ALA A 294 0.49 23.03 7.22
N GLY A 295 1.57 23.23 7.96
CA GLY A 295 2.63 24.17 7.57
C GLY A 295 3.22 23.84 6.20
N HIS A 296 3.53 22.57 5.96
CA HIS A 296 4.12 22.12 4.69
C HIS A 296 3.16 22.25 3.50
N VAL A 297 1.88 21.93 3.67
CA VAL A 297 0.91 22.04 2.57
C VAL A 297 0.60 23.50 2.23
N LEU A 298 0.62 24.40 3.20
CA LEU A 298 0.40 25.84 2.98
C LEU A 298 1.52 26.49 2.15
N GLU A 299 2.73 25.92 2.17
CA GLU A 299 3.80 26.32 1.25
C GLU A 299 3.44 26.05 -0.22
N LEU A 300 2.64 25.04 -0.49
CA LEU A 300 2.22 24.64 -1.84
C LEU A 300 0.84 25.20 -2.21
N LEU A 301 -0.07 25.24 -1.26
CA LEU A 301 -1.49 25.57 -1.44
C LEU A 301 -1.95 26.59 -0.39
N PRO A 302 -1.49 27.86 -0.46
CA PRO A 302 -1.74 28.87 0.56
C PRO A 302 -3.22 29.23 0.75
N ALA A 303 -4.08 28.95 -0.23
CA ALA A 303 -5.52 29.17 -0.10
C ALA A 303 -6.22 28.22 0.90
N LEU A 304 -5.53 27.17 1.37
CA LEU A 304 -6.06 26.29 2.41
C LEU A 304 -5.91 26.85 3.83
N ARG A 305 -5.37 28.07 4.00
CA ARG A 305 -5.07 28.66 5.32
C ARG A 305 -6.26 28.68 6.27
N ASP A 306 -7.44 29.03 5.77
CA ASP A 306 -8.63 29.25 6.58
C ASP A 306 -9.61 28.05 6.53
N VAL A 307 -9.12 26.90 6.03
CA VAL A 307 -9.94 25.69 5.87
C VAL A 307 -9.85 24.82 7.13
N ASN A 308 -11.00 24.34 7.61
CA ASN A 308 -11.07 23.52 8.82
C ASN A 308 -10.60 22.07 8.59
N VAL A 309 -9.85 21.54 9.56
CA VAL A 309 -9.53 20.12 9.64
C VAL A 309 -10.69 19.36 10.26
N MET A 310 -11.25 18.40 9.53
CA MET A 310 -12.41 17.61 9.97
C MET A 310 -12.00 16.32 10.69
N ARG A 311 -10.95 15.69 10.26
CA ARG A 311 -10.50 14.39 10.79
C ARG A 311 -9.02 14.18 10.55
N GLN A 312 -8.37 13.53 11.53
CA GLN A 312 -7.01 13.03 11.42
C GLN A 312 -6.97 11.53 11.76
N TRP A 313 -6.00 10.80 11.23
CA TRP A 313 -5.79 9.38 11.51
C TRP A 313 -4.34 8.95 11.31
N ALA A 314 -4.00 7.78 11.85
CA ALA A 314 -2.72 7.12 11.62
C ALA A 314 -2.92 5.69 11.14
N GLY A 315 -2.13 5.28 10.15
CA GLY A 315 -2.01 3.91 9.67
C GLY A 315 -0.63 3.34 9.98
N LEU A 316 -0.54 2.03 10.14
CA LEU A 316 0.74 1.36 10.39
C LEU A 316 1.44 1.05 9.08
N CYS A 317 2.69 1.48 8.96
CA CYS A 317 3.61 1.17 7.87
C CYS A 317 4.65 0.15 8.36
N ASP A 318 4.70 -0.98 7.73
CA ASP A 318 5.65 -2.07 7.94
C ASP A 318 6.89 -1.84 7.06
N MET A 319 7.89 -1.14 7.61
CA MET A 319 9.07 -0.68 6.88
C MET A 319 10.17 -1.73 6.86
N THR A 320 10.66 -2.07 5.67
CA THR A 320 11.84 -2.91 5.45
C THR A 320 13.09 -2.04 5.27
N PRO A 321 14.32 -2.57 5.51
CA PRO A 321 15.56 -1.81 5.37
C PRO A 321 15.82 -1.26 3.96
N ASP A 322 15.29 -1.93 2.93
CA ASP A 322 15.47 -1.57 1.52
C ASP A 322 14.23 -0.95 0.87
N TYR A 323 13.22 -0.62 1.68
CA TYR A 323 11.96 -0.02 1.23
C TYR A 323 11.20 -0.85 0.18
N ALA A 324 11.41 -2.16 0.13
CA ALA A 324 10.72 -3.07 -0.78
C ALA A 324 9.97 -4.16 -0.01
N PRO A 325 8.84 -4.65 -0.54
CA PRO A 325 8.03 -5.64 0.18
C PRO A 325 8.75 -6.99 0.34
N ILE A 326 8.22 -7.83 1.21
CA ILE A 326 8.62 -9.22 1.35
C ILE A 326 7.46 -10.09 0.87
N MET A 327 7.71 -10.90 -0.14
CA MET A 327 6.70 -11.78 -0.73
C MET A 327 7.28 -13.16 -1.01
N GLY A 328 6.51 -14.19 -0.72
CA GLY A 328 6.89 -15.54 -1.08
C GLY A 328 6.80 -16.56 0.05
N LYS A 329 7.37 -17.73 -0.19
CA LYS A 329 7.54 -18.79 0.79
C LYS A 329 8.63 -18.38 1.80
N VAL A 330 8.46 -18.75 3.05
CA VAL A 330 9.50 -18.58 4.07
C VAL A 330 10.44 -19.78 4.04
N ASP A 331 11.75 -19.50 3.92
CA ASP A 331 12.77 -20.54 3.94
C ASP A 331 12.75 -21.33 5.26
N GLY A 332 12.85 -22.65 5.17
CA GLY A 332 12.85 -23.53 6.33
C GLY A 332 11.47 -23.83 6.91
N LEU A 333 10.41 -23.25 6.37
CA LEU A 333 9.02 -23.59 6.71
C LEU A 333 8.27 -24.03 5.46
N ASP A 334 7.70 -25.22 5.51
CA ASP A 334 6.82 -25.69 4.45
C ASP A 334 5.42 -25.16 4.67
N ASP A 335 4.82 -24.68 3.56
CA ASP A 335 3.43 -24.22 3.50
C ASP A 335 3.15 -22.94 4.29
N PHE A 336 4.19 -22.14 4.62
CA PHE A 336 4.05 -20.79 5.17
C PHE A 336 4.49 -19.73 4.16
N PHE A 337 3.59 -18.81 3.85
CA PHE A 337 3.80 -17.73 2.89
C PHE A 337 3.57 -16.36 3.54
N ILE A 338 4.29 -15.36 3.06
CA ILE A 338 4.19 -13.99 3.57
C ILE A 338 3.99 -12.98 2.44
N SER A 339 3.21 -11.95 2.72
CA SER A 339 3.00 -10.77 1.86
C SER A 339 2.96 -9.54 2.76
N CYS A 340 4.12 -8.95 3.02
CA CYS A 340 4.32 -7.92 4.05
C CYS A 340 5.46 -6.97 3.70
N GLY A 341 5.84 -6.08 4.64
CA GLY A 341 6.91 -5.10 4.40
C GLY A 341 6.53 -4.04 3.37
N TRP A 342 5.26 -3.73 3.30
CA TRP A 342 4.72 -2.89 2.24
C TRP A 342 5.02 -1.41 2.42
N GLY A 343 5.35 -0.97 3.63
CA GLY A 343 5.66 0.43 3.93
C GLY A 343 4.59 1.38 3.37
N THR A 344 4.99 2.28 2.48
CA THR A 344 4.09 3.23 1.81
C THR A 344 3.53 2.70 0.47
N TRP A 345 3.83 1.46 0.08
CA TRP A 345 3.46 0.89 -1.22
C TRP A 345 2.15 0.12 -1.23
N GLY A 346 1.77 -0.43 -0.09
CA GLY A 346 0.87 -1.56 0.05
C GLY A 346 -0.39 -1.48 -0.80
N PHE A 347 -1.18 -0.44 -0.64
CA PHE A 347 -2.49 -0.38 -1.27
C PHE A 347 -2.41 -0.48 -2.80
N LYS A 348 -1.49 0.26 -3.42
CA LYS A 348 -1.33 0.28 -4.87
C LYS A 348 -0.75 -1.00 -5.47
N ALA A 349 -0.21 -1.89 -4.64
CA ALA A 349 0.35 -3.18 -5.02
C ALA A 349 -0.68 -4.33 -5.01
N ALA A 350 -1.83 -4.15 -4.36
CA ALA A 350 -2.73 -5.23 -4.00
C ALA A 350 -3.15 -6.16 -5.15
N PRO A 351 -3.53 -5.67 -6.35
CA PRO A 351 -3.94 -6.55 -7.43
C PRO A 351 -2.81 -7.50 -7.88
N ILE A 352 -1.64 -6.96 -8.17
CA ILE A 352 -0.52 -7.76 -8.66
C ILE A 352 0.06 -8.65 -7.55
N ALA A 353 0.11 -8.15 -6.30
CA ALA A 353 0.56 -8.94 -5.16
C ALA A 353 -0.35 -10.15 -4.92
N GLY A 354 -1.67 -9.94 -4.89
CA GLY A 354 -2.64 -11.01 -4.74
C GLY A 354 -2.56 -12.03 -5.87
N LYS A 355 -2.42 -11.57 -7.11
CA LYS A 355 -2.27 -12.43 -8.29
C LYS A 355 -1.00 -13.29 -8.22
N CYS A 356 0.16 -12.69 -7.94
CA CYS A 356 1.43 -13.42 -7.84
C CYS A 356 1.44 -14.40 -6.65
N MET A 357 0.88 -14.01 -5.50
CA MET A 357 0.77 -14.92 -4.35
C MET A 357 -0.13 -16.11 -4.65
N ALA A 358 -1.25 -15.90 -5.32
CA ALA A 358 -2.15 -16.98 -5.70
C ALA A 358 -1.49 -17.94 -6.72
N GLU A 359 -0.76 -17.41 -7.70
CA GLU A 359 0.02 -18.20 -8.66
C GLU A 359 1.09 -19.04 -7.95
N LEU A 360 1.87 -18.42 -7.06
CA LEU A 360 2.88 -19.11 -6.26
C LEU A 360 2.27 -20.26 -5.45
N ILE A 361 1.18 -20.01 -4.74
CA ILE A 361 0.50 -20.98 -3.88
C ILE A 361 -0.06 -22.16 -4.72
N SER A 362 -0.64 -21.87 -5.88
CA SER A 362 -1.27 -22.88 -6.72
C SER A 362 -0.29 -23.73 -7.50
N THR A 363 0.86 -23.17 -7.90
CA THR A 363 1.83 -23.84 -8.78
C THR A 363 3.10 -24.29 -8.07
N GLY A 364 3.38 -23.74 -6.88
CA GLY A 364 4.65 -23.89 -6.18
C GLY A 364 5.84 -23.17 -6.84
N ARG A 365 5.61 -22.41 -7.92
CA ARG A 365 6.64 -21.68 -8.66
C ARG A 365 6.55 -20.19 -8.36
N THR A 366 7.67 -19.58 -7.99
CA THR A 366 7.73 -18.14 -7.74
C THR A 366 7.62 -17.37 -9.06
N PRO A 367 6.59 -16.49 -9.23
CA PRO A 367 6.51 -15.64 -10.40
C PRO A 367 7.70 -14.67 -10.47
N GLN A 368 8.25 -14.45 -11.66
CA GLN A 368 9.42 -13.60 -11.89
C GLN A 368 9.30 -12.19 -11.28
N LEU A 369 8.09 -11.62 -11.30
CA LEU A 369 7.83 -10.29 -10.75
C LEU A 369 8.07 -10.18 -9.25
N ILE A 370 7.99 -11.26 -8.50
CA ILE A 370 8.15 -11.26 -7.04
C ILE A 370 9.43 -11.95 -6.56
N GLU A 371 10.20 -12.59 -7.44
CA GLU A 371 11.49 -13.16 -7.08
C GLU A 371 12.43 -12.19 -6.32
N PRO A 372 12.55 -10.90 -6.74
CA PRO A 372 13.40 -9.96 -6.03
C PRO A 372 12.93 -9.62 -4.61
N PHE A 373 11.69 -9.96 -4.27
CA PHE A 373 11.06 -9.62 -2.99
C PHE A 373 11.10 -10.77 -1.97
N SER A 374 11.94 -11.80 -2.20
CA SER A 374 12.13 -12.91 -1.26
C SER A 374 12.65 -12.41 0.09
N LEU A 375 12.31 -13.10 1.19
CA LEU A 375 12.88 -12.82 2.51
C LEU A 375 14.39 -13.09 2.53
N SER A 376 14.88 -14.10 1.79
CA SER A 376 16.29 -14.49 1.71
C SER A 376 17.20 -13.37 1.18
N ARG A 377 16.66 -12.40 0.43
CA ARG A 377 17.45 -11.29 -0.14
C ARG A 377 18.24 -10.49 0.90
N PHE A 378 17.74 -10.40 2.13
CA PHE A 378 18.46 -9.69 3.22
C PHE A 378 19.68 -10.46 3.67
N ARG A 379 19.60 -11.79 3.76
CA ARG A 379 20.74 -12.66 4.09
C ARG A 379 21.76 -12.74 2.92
N GLU A 380 21.26 -12.68 1.68
CA GLU A 380 22.07 -12.76 0.47
C GLU A 380 22.66 -11.41 0.03
N GLY A 381 22.28 -10.31 0.67
CA GLY A 381 22.72 -8.96 0.29
C GLY A 381 22.14 -8.44 -1.03
N LYS A 382 21.07 -9.06 -1.55
CA LYS A 382 20.42 -8.70 -2.83
C LYS A 382 19.29 -7.68 -2.62
N LEU A 383 19.61 -6.54 -2.02
CA LEU A 383 18.64 -5.51 -1.68
C LEU A 383 18.08 -4.80 -2.91
N VAL A 384 16.78 -4.49 -2.90
CA VAL A 384 16.11 -3.76 -3.99
C VAL A 384 16.37 -2.26 -3.91
N ASN A 385 16.43 -1.68 -2.70
CA ASN A 385 16.70 -0.26 -2.45
C ASN A 385 15.75 0.71 -3.18
N GLU A 386 14.44 0.49 -3.07
CA GLU A 386 13.45 1.33 -3.73
C GLU A 386 13.20 2.64 -2.98
N ARG A 387 14.13 3.56 -3.08
CA ARG A 387 14.09 4.86 -2.38
C ARG A 387 12.92 5.75 -2.79
N ALA A 388 12.28 5.54 -3.95
CA ALA A 388 11.08 6.28 -4.31
C ALA A 388 9.85 5.90 -3.45
N ALA A 389 9.96 4.84 -2.65
CA ALA A 389 8.97 4.43 -1.65
C ALA A 389 9.40 4.81 -0.22
N ALA A 390 10.63 5.27 -0.02
CA ALA A 390 11.07 5.72 1.29
C ALA A 390 10.17 6.85 1.79
N PRO A 391 9.77 6.84 3.05
CA PRO A 391 9.17 8.02 3.65
C PRO A 391 10.21 9.14 3.67
N ALA A 392 9.78 10.35 3.44
CA ALA A 392 10.67 11.49 3.31
C ALA A 392 11.60 11.69 4.53
N ALA A 393 11.17 11.29 5.74
CA ALA A 393 11.98 11.34 6.95
C ALA A 393 13.11 10.27 7.03
N ALA A 394 13.15 9.29 6.13
CA ALA A 394 14.15 8.22 6.14
C ALA A 394 15.36 8.48 5.22
N ILE A 395 15.46 9.68 4.65
CA ILE A 395 16.50 10.05 3.68
C ILE A 395 17.65 10.86 4.36
N HIS A 396 17.70 10.91 5.67
CA HIS A 396 18.79 11.56 6.42
C HIS A 396 19.73 10.55 7.03
#